data_a1c26616113fca5419efd9f58202d6f2
#
_entry.id   a1c26616113fca5419efd9f58202d6f2
#
_cell.length_a   1.000
_cell.length_b   1.000
_cell.length_c   1.000
_cell.angle_alpha   90.00
_cell.angle_beta   90.00
_cell.angle_gamma   90.00
#
_symmetry.space_group_name_H-M   'P 1'
#
loop_
_entity.id
_entity.type
_entity.pdbx_description
1 polymer ?
#
loop_
_entity_poly.entity_id
_entity_poly.type
_entity_poly.pdbx_seq_one_letter_code
_entity_poly.pdbx_strand_id
1 'polypeptide(L)'
;MQSVIDRFLRYVSFDTMSDEFSETCPSSYDKQRALGAALVEEMKEMGIQDAYMDEDGYVYGTVPGDPSLPTIGLIAHMDTSPDASGANIKTKIVEYNGGDICLNEAEDIWMKSSDYPSLKHNVGKHLIVTDGTTLLGADDKAGVAEIMAAAEFLMTARCNHATLRIGFTPDEEIGRGADRFNVKDFGADYAYTVDGGAVGEIEYENFNAAGATVVFHGRNIHPGSAKDKMINSQYIAMEFQSLLPVNQKPEYTEGYEGFFHLTDMEGEVEKSTLRYIIRDHDMAKFEEKKSAMELVADFINRKYGVGTCELTIRDSYFNMKQHIEPVMFIIDRAKAAMKAVGMEPKEMPIRGGTDGARLSYMGLPCPNLCTGGENFHGRFEYIPVEDMEQIVKLLVEILTSAN
;
A
#
# COMPACT_ATOMS: atom_id res chain seq x y z
N MET A 1 18.90 21.35 11.23
CA MET A 1 17.99 20.40 10.53
C MET A 1 18.19 19.01 11.13
N GLN A 2 17.11 18.37 11.49
CA GLN A 2 17.14 16.97 11.90
C GLN A 2 17.33 16.09 10.67
N SER A 3 18.14 15.02 10.73
CA SER A 3 18.31 14.14 9.58
C SER A 3 17.04 13.33 9.30
N VAL A 4 16.83 12.92 8.03
CA VAL A 4 15.71 12.04 7.68
C VAL A 4 15.77 10.73 8.46
N ILE A 5 16.98 10.23 8.74
CA ILE A 5 17.22 9.01 9.50
C ILE A 5 16.78 9.14 10.95
N ASP A 6 17.15 10.26 11.62
CA ASP A 6 16.72 10.49 13.01
C ASP A 6 15.19 10.57 13.13
N ARG A 7 14.51 11.19 12.14
CA ARG A 7 13.07 11.22 12.04
C ARG A 7 12.49 9.82 11.89
N PHE A 8 12.98 9.08 10.92
CA PHE A 8 12.53 7.71 10.66
C PHE A 8 12.66 6.82 11.89
N LEU A 9 13.84 6.80 12.52
CA LEU A 9 14.09 6.02 13.75
C LEU A 9 13.17 6.44 14.91
N ARG A 10 12.82 7.72 15.00
CA ARG A 10 11.83 8.21 15.96
C ARG A 10 10.42 7.75 15.61
N TYR A 11 10.01 7.83 14.32
CA TYR A 11 8.64 7.50 13.92
C TYR A 11 8.36 6.00 14.01
N VAL A 12 9.30 5.14 13.65
CA VAL A 12 9.12 3.69 13.80
C VAL A 12 9.06 3.23 15.26
N SER A 13 9.46 4.06 16.23
CA SER A 13 9.31 3.76 17.65
C SER A 13 7.85 3.81 18.13
N PHE A 14 6.94 4.47 17.36
CA PHE A 14 5.52 4.45 17.64
C PHE A 14 4.89 3.16 17.13
N ASP A 15 4.17 2.45 17.97
CA ASP A 15 3.30 1.35 17.54
C ASP A 15 2.04 1.94 16.90
N THR A 16 1.90 1.76 15.59
CA THR A 16 0.78 2.32 14.81
C THR A 16 0.07 1.25 13.98
N MET A 17 0.25 -0.04 14.33
CA MET A 17 -0.38 -1.14 13.61
C MET A 17 -1.90 -0.94 13.54
N SER A 18 -2.45 -0.99 12.33
CA SER A 18 -3.89 -0.90 12.07
C SER A 18 -4.63 -2.17 12.52
N ASP A 19 -5.94 -2.05 12.74
CA ASP A 19 -6.83 -3.14 13.18
C ASP A 19 -8.00 -3.29 12.21
N GLU A 20 -7.97 -4.30 11.36
CA GLU A 20 -8.99 -4.59 10.36
C GLU A 20 -10.38 -4.89 10.94
N PHE A 21 -10.44 -5.30 12.21
CA PHE A 21 -11.70 -5.60 12.92
C PHE A 21 -12.30 -4.40 13.64
N SER A 22 -11.57 -3.30 13.74
CA SER A 22 -12.04 -2.06 14.36
C SER A 22 -12.96 -1.28 13.41
N GLU A 23 -14.02 -0.70 13.94
CA GLU A 23 -14.93 0.20 13.22
C GLU A 23 -14.59 1.69 13.46
N THR A 24 -13.60 1.98 14.30
CA THR A 24 -13.16 3.37 14.56
C THR A 24 -12.26 3.91 13.43
N CYS A 25 -12.09 5.22 13.39
CA CYS A 25 -11.10 5.90 12.56
C CYS A 25 -10.28 6.85 13.45
N PRO A 26 -8.97 6.69 13.57
CA PRO A 26 -8.19 5.56 13.10
C PRO A 26 -8.61 4.23 13.74
N SER A 27 -8.32 3.11 13.09
CA SER A 27 -8.68 1.77 13.58
C SER A 27 -7.98 1.44 14.91
N SER A 28 -6.72 1.80 15.06
CA SER A 28 -5.98 1.77 16.33
C SER A 28 -5.88 3.18 16.92
N TYR A 29 -7.00 3.68 17.45
CA TYR A 29 -7.25 5.08 17.76
C TYR A 29 -6.12 5.78 18.52
N ASP A 30 -5.72 5.27 19.69
CA ASP A 30 -4.69 5.91 20.52
C ASP A 30 -3.29 5.81 19.90
N LYS A 31 -3.00 4.72 19.20
CA LYS A 31 -1.67 4.42 18.67
C LYS A 31 -1.31 5.33 17.49
N GLN A 32 -2.16 5.38 16.46
CA GLN A 32 -1.91 6.21 15.29
C GLN A 32 -1.98 7.70 15.62
N ARG A 33 -2.92 8.10 16.47
CA ARG A 33 -3.02 9.50 16.92
C ARG A 33 -1.81 9.96 17.74
N ALA A 34 -1.11 9.06 18.42
CA ALA A 34 0.12 9.40 19.14
C ALA A 34 1.22 9.86 18.17
N LEU A 35 1.39 9.15 17.04
CA LEU A 35 2.31 9.59 15.98
C LEU A 35 1.80 10.89 15.33
N GLY A 36 0.51 10.96 14.99
CA GLY A 36 -0.10 12.16 14.40
C GLY A 36 0.11 13.42 15.25
N ALA A 37 -0.06 13.32 16.56
CA ALA A 37 0.20 14.42 17.49
C ALA A 37 1.68 14.85 17.51
N ALA A 38 2.60 13.88 17.49
CA ALA A 38 4.03 14.16 17.44
C ALA A 38 4.44 14.85 16.12
N LEU A 39 3.82 14.48 14.99
CA LEU A 39 4.05 15.10 13.69
C LEU A 39 3.53 16.55 13.64
N VAL A 40 2.34 16.81 14.20
CA VAL A 40 1.81 18.17 14.32
C VAL A 40 2.71 19.06 15.17
N GLU A 41 3.20 18.56 16.29
CA GLU A 41 4.12 19.29 17.16
C GLU A 41 5.43 19.62 16.42
N GLU A 42 6.04 18.64 15.75
CA GLU A 42 7.26 18.83 14.99
C GLU A 42 7.06 19.83 13.82
N MET A 43 5.95 19.76 13.07
CA MET A 43 5.63 20.74 12.04
C MET A 43 5.52 22.16 12.59
N LYS A 44 4.91 22.34 13.77
CA LYS A 44 4.83 23.65 14.42
C LYS A 44 6.19 24.17 14.86
N GLU A 45 7.08 23.30 15.37
CA GLU A 45 8.46 23.64 15.69
C GLU A 45 9.26 24.08 14.46
N MET A 46 9.00 23.47 13.30
CA MET A 46 9.57 23.88 12.00
C MET A 46 8.99 25.19 11.46
N GLY A 47 7.93 25.73 12.08
CA GLY A 47 7.29 26.99 11.66
C GLY A 47 6.04 26.81 10.79
N ILE A 48 5.55 25.60 10.58
CA ILE A 48 4.30 25.29 9.88
C ILE A 48 3.13 25.51 10.85
N GLN A 49 2.65 26.75 10.92
CA GLN A 49 1.71 27.19 11.99
C GLN A 49 0.28 26.67 11.82
N ASP A 50 -0.11 26.29 10.60
CA ASP A 50 -1.42 25.73 10.28
C ASP A 50 -1.49 24.21 10.44
N ALA A 51 -0.41 23.59 10.94
CA ALA A 51 -0.38 22.16 11.17
C ALA A 51 -1.43 21.73 12.22
N TYR A 52 -2.23 20.74 11.87
CA TYR A 52 -3.26 20.18 12.75
C TYR A 52 -3.54 18.71 12.45
N MET A 53 -4.12 18.03 13.41
CA MET A 53 -4.71 16.71 13.25
C MET A 53 -6.22 16.84 13.42
N ASP A 54 -7.00 16.28 12.49
CA ASP A 54 -8.45 16.33 12.56
C ASP A 54 -9.06 15.28 13.52
N GLU A 55 -10.37 15.23 13.59
CA GLU A 55 -11.11 14.30 14.47
C GLU A 55 -10.91 12.83 14.07
N ASP A 56 -10.71 12.57 12.79
CA ASP A 56 -10.49 11.24 12.20
C ASP A 56 -9.00 10.83 12.16
N GLY A 57 -8.09 11.66 12.70
CA GLY A 57 -6.67 11.35 12.86
C GLY A 57 -5.79 11.70 11.66
N TYR A 58 -6.33 12.30 10.62
CA TYR A 58 -5.54 12.83 9.51
C TYR A 58 -4.72 14.04 9.95
N VAL A 59 -3.47 14.11 9.49
CA VAL A 59 -2.57 15.21 9.81
C VAL A 59 -2.34 16.06 8.57
N TYR A 60 -2.47 17.38 8.72
CA TYR A 60 -2.32 18.34 7.63
C TYR A 60 -1.38 19.47 8.01
N GLY A 61 -0.71 20.05 7.00
CA GLY A 61 0.13 21.24 7.15
C GLY A 61 0.46 21.87 5.80
N THR A 62 0.89 23.16 5.82
CA THR A 62 1.25 23.90 4.61
C THR A 62 2.63 24.53 4.72
N VAL A 63 3.48 24.27 3.75
CA VAL A 63 4.70 25.06 3.51
C VAL A 63 4.38 26.06 2.42
N PRO A 64 4.26 27.37 2.74
CA PRO A 64 3.92 28.39 1.76
C PRO A 64 5.02 28.56 0.72
N GLY A 65 4.65 28.53 -0.56
CA GLY A 65 5.53 28.74 -1.70
C GLY A 65 5.12 29.93 -2.57
N ASP A 66 5.59 29.94 -3.82
CA ASP A 66 5.22 30.95 -4.81
C ASP A 66 3.76 30.73 -5.27
N PRO A 67 2.85 31.68 -5.05
CA PRO A 67 1.45 31.54 -5.42
C PRO A 67 1.22 31.51 -6.95
N SER A 68 2.23 31.79 -7.77
CA SER A 68 2.14 31.64 -9.22
C SER A 68 2.41 30.21 -9.70
N LEU A 69 2.92 29.36 -8.83
CA LEU A 69 3.18 27.95 -9.09
C LEU A 69 2.00 27.08 -8.58
N PRO A 70 1.86 25.85 -9.10
CA PRO A 70 0.81 24.95 -8.61
C PRO A 70 1.01 24.60 -7.12
N THR A 71 -0.07 24.30 -6.43
CA THR A 71 -0.04 23.71 -5.10
C THR A 71 0.10 22.19 -5.22
N ILE A 72 1.19 21.64 -4.68
CA ILE A 72 1.50 20.21 -4.79
C ILE A 72 1.33 19.54 -3.44
N GLY A 73 0.58 18.44 -3.41
CA GLY A 73 0.44 17.60 -2.23
C GLY A 73 1.53 16.54 -2.14
N LEU A 74 2.04 16.28 -0.93
CA LEU A 74 2.79 15.07 -0.60
C LEU A 74 2.05 14.34 0.53
N ILE A 75 1.79 13.06 0.32
CA ILE A 75 0.97 12.24 1.19
C ILE A 75 1.72 10.96 1.54
N ALA A 76 1.60 10.50 2.79
CA ALA A 76 2.15 9.24 3.29
C ALA A 76 1.23 8.68 4.38
N HIS A 77 1.25 7.37 4.63
CA HIS A 77 0.44 6.82 5.71
C HIS A 77 1.22 6.63 7.02
N MET A 78 0.50 6.68 8.12
CA MET A 78 1.09 6.61 9.47
C MET A 78 1.02 5.21 10.09
N ASP A 79 0.06 4.40 9.65
CA ASP A 79 -0.13 3.05 10.18
C ASP A 79 0.88 2.06 9.62
N THR A 80 0.94 0.90 10.21
CA THR A 80 1.72 -0.24 9.74
C THR A 80 0.83 -1.45 9.57
N SER A 81 1.22 -2.34 8.65
CA SER A 81 0.50 -3.57 8.34
C SER A 81 0.24 -4.44 9.57
N PRO A 82 -0.95 -5.06 9.67
CA PRO A 82 -1.25 -6.08 10.69
C PRO A 82 -0.58 -7.44 10.42
N ASP A 83 0.08 -7.63 9.28
CA ASP A 83 0.71 -8.90 8.89
C ASP A 83 1.88 -9.31 9.79
N ALA A 84 2.57 -8.33 10.38
CA ALA A 84 3.63 -8.54 11.35
C ALA A 84 3.57 -7.51 12.47
N SER A 85 4.10 -7.86 13.66
CA SER A 85 4.10 -6.93 14.79
C SER A 85 4.91 -5.67 14.49
N GLY A 86 4.31 -4.49 14.71
CA GLY A 86 4.95 -3.17 14.68
C GLY A 86 5.24 -2.60 16.07
N ALA A 87 5.17 -3.42 17.13
CA ALA A 87 5.36 -2.99 18.50
C ALA A 87 6.80 -3.26 18.99
N ASN A 88 7.39 -2.28 19.69
CA ASN A 88 8.74 -2.37 20.26
C ASN A 88 9.84 -2.69 19.24
N ILE A 89 9.78 -2.06 18.09
CA ILE A 89 10.74 -2.22 17.00
C ILE A 89 12.15 -1.89 17.49
N LYS A 90 13.08 -2.81 17.27
CA LYS A 90 14.50 -2.65 17.62
C LYS A 90 15.31 -2.51 16.33
N THR A 91 15.60 -1.28 15.98
CA THR A 91 16.34 -0.96 14.77
C THR A 91 17.86 -1.06 14.98
N LYS A 92 18.58 -1.42 13.91
CA LYS A 92 20.02 -1.26 13.79
C LYS A 92 20.40 -0.85 12.37
N ILE A 93 21.52 -0.13 12.25
CA ILE A 93 22.10 0.24 10.96
C ILE A 93 23.28 -0.69 10.69
N VAL A 94 23.30 -1.32 9.52
CA VAL A 94 24.30 -2.29 9.09
C VAL A 94 24.94 -1.80 7.80
N GLU A 95 26.26 -1.66 7.76
CA GLU A 95 27.01 -1.49 6.50
C GLU A 95 26.96 -2.81 5.73
N TYR A 96 26.30 -2.81 4.58
CA TYR A 96 26.06 -4.02 3.82
C TYR A 96 27.15 -4.25 2.77
N ASN A 97 27.98 -5.24 3.02
CA ASN A 97 29.10 -5.61 2.14
C ASN A 97 28.82 -6.88 1.29
N GLY A 98 27.56 -7.31 1.23
CA GLY A 98 27.10 -8.51 0.53
C GLY A 98 26.97 -9.73 1.45
N GLY A 99 26.25 -10.75 0.96
CA GLY A 99 25.97 -11.98 1.72
C GLY A 99 24.75 -11.86 2.63
N ASP A 100 24.66 -12.76 3.62
CA ASP A 100 23.53 -12.82 4.55
C ASP A 100 23.74 -11.85 5.71
N ILE A 101 22.64 -11.31 6.24
CA ILE A 101 22.66 -10.38 7.37
C ILE A 101 22.14 -11.09 8.63
N CYS A 102 22.95 -11.19 9.68
CA CYS A 102 22.49 -11.64 10.99
C CYS A 102 21.65 -10.55 11.64
N LEU A 103 20.34 -10.78 11.74
CA LEU A 103 19.41 -9.85 12.42
C LEU A 103 19.42 -10.07 13.92
N ASN A 104 19.46 -11.33 14.37
CA ASN A 104 19.44 -11.69 15.79
C ASN A 104 20.22 -13.00 15.99
N GLU A 105 21.38 -12.89 16.59
CA GLU A 105 22.26 -14.06 16.84
C GLU A 105 21.66 -14.99 17.91
N ALA A 106 20.98 -14.44 18.91
CA ALA A 106 20.41 -15.22 20.01
C ALA A 106 19.23 -16.11 19.56
N GLU A 107 18.45 -15.62 18.59
CA GLU A 107 17.28 -16.30 18.02
C GLU A 107 17.59 -16.98 16.68
N ASP A 108 18.87 -16.94 16.23
CA ASP A 108 19.33 -17.48 14.93
C ASP A 108 18.52 -16.94 13.73
N ILE A 109 18.20 -15.62 13.76
CA ILE A 109 17.43 -14.97 12.69
C ILE A 109 18.38 -14.32 11.70
N TRP A 110 18.29 -14.75 10.44
CA TRP A 110 19.12 -14.29 9.34
C TRP A 110 18.26 -13.84 8.15
N MET A 111 18.55 -12.67 7.60
CA MET A 111 18.07 -12.26 6.28
C MET A 111 19.04 -12.83 5.24
N LYS A 112 18.58 -13.84 4.50
CA LYS A 112 19.41 -14.54 3.53
C LYS A 112 19.37 -13.87 2.17
N SER A 113 20.51 -13.59 1.60
CA SER A 113 20.63 -12.97 0.27
C SER A 113 20.10 -13.85 -0.87
N SER A 114 20.01 -15.17 -0.65
CA SER A 114 19.35 -16.11 -1.56
C SER A 114 17.83 -15.93 -1.62
N ASP A 115 17.21 -15.55 -0.48
CA ASP A 115 15.78 -15.44 -0.33
C ASP A 115 15.30 -14.02 -0.73
N TYR A 116 16.19 -13.03 -0.57
CA TYR A 116 15.96 -11.61 -0.88
C TYR A 116 16.98 -11.07 -1.89
N PRO A 117 16.80 -11.36 -3.20
CA PRO A 117 17.76 -11.00 -4.25
C PRO A 117 17.98 -9.49 -4.43
N SER A 118 17.04 -8.65 -3.98
CA SER A 118 17.15 -7.18 -4.02
C SER A 118 18.34 -6.66 -3.21
N LEU A 119 18.77 -7.36 -2.16
CA LEU A 119 19.96 -7.03 -1.37
C LEU A 119 21.21 -6.81 -2.23
N LYS A 120 21.36 -7.54 -3.35
CA LYS A 120 22.53 -7.39 -4.25
C LYS A 120 22.70 -5.97 -4.82
N HIS A 121 21.61 -5.21 -4.92
CA HIS A 121 21.63 -3.83 -5.43
C HIS A 121 22.04 -2.81 -4.36
N ASN A 122 22.13 -3.25 -3.10
CA ASN A 122 22.40 -2.41 -1.95
C ASN A 122 23.80 -2.63 -1.34
N VAL A 123 24.69 -3.38 -2.02
CA VAL A 123 26.07 -3.57 -1.59
C VAL A 123 26.80 -2.21 -1.52
N GLY A 124 27.42 -1.92 -0.38
CA GLY A 124 28.10 -0.66 -0.10
C GLY A 124 27.22 0.41 0.55
N LYS A 125 25.93 0.13 0.77
CA LYS A 125 25.00 1.03 1.49
C LYS A 125 24.87 0.65 2.97
N HIS A 126 24.30 1.57 3.74
CA HIS A 126 23.91 1.37 5.12
C HIS A 126 22.43 1.00 5.20
N LEU A 127 22.12 -0.21 5.64
CA LEU A 127 20.75 -0.71 5.73
C LEU A 127 20.22 -0.53 7.15
N ILE A 128 19.05 0.08 7.29
CA ILE A 128 18.27 0.06 8.52
C ILE A 128 17.45 -1.23 8.51
N VAL A 129 17.63 -2.06 9.52
CA VAL A 129 16.96 -3.34 9.70
C VAL A 129 16.47 -3.48 11.13
N THR A 130 15.61 -4.47 11.41
CA THR A 130 15.19 -4.84 12.76
C THR A 130 16.00 -6.01 13.31
N ASP A 131 15.66 -6.46 14.53
CA ASP A 131 16.17 -7.72 15.09
C ASP A 131 15.43 -8.96 14.50
N GLY A 132 14.56 -8.78 13.52
CA GLY A 132 13.81 -9.85 12.87
C GLY A 132 12.65 -10.41 13.69
N THR A 133 12.27 -9.76 14.80
CA THR A 133 11.08 -10.13 15.60
C THR A 133 9.84 -9.30 15.25
N THR A 134 10.03 -8.17 14.56
CA THR A 134 8.97 -7.24 14.11
C THR A 134 9.19 -6.85 12.65
N LEU A 135 8.20 -6.23 12.01
CA LEU A 135 8.45 -5.42 10.82
C LEU A 135 9.29 -4.19 11.19
N LEU A 136 9.77 -3.44 10.17
CA LEU A 136 10.50 -2.18 10.38
C LEU A 136 9.57 -0.96 10.41
N GLY A 137 8.51 -0.98 9.58
CA GLY A 137 7.61 0.15 9.36
C GLY A 137 8.20 1.21 8.42
N ALA A 138 9.08 0.80 7.50
CA ALA A 138 9.51 1.66 6.39
C ALA A 138 8.31 1.99 5.50
N ASP A 139 7.42 1.07 5.35
CA ASP A 139 6.07 1.21 4.82
C ASP A 139 5.13 1.66 5.95
N ASP A 140 4.70 2.97 6.03
CA ASP A 140 5.18 4.06 5.18
C ASP A 140 5.76 5.22 6.04
N LYS A 141 6.35 4.91 7.19
CA LYS A 141 7.02 5.93 8.03
C LYS A 141 8.29 6.47 7.38
N ALA A 142 8.81 5.80 6.33
CA ALA A 142 9.88 6.36 5.52
C ALA A 142 9.36 7.55 4.72
N GLY A 143 8.25 7.42 3.99
CA GLY A 143 7.61 8.51 3.29
C GLY A 143 7.24 9.66 4.22
N VAL A 144 6.70 9.37 5.41
CA VAL A 144 6.46 10.40 6.44
C VAL A 144 7.74 11.16 6.79
N ALA A 145 8.86 10.46 7.05
CA ALA A 145 10.12 11.09 7.42
C ALA A 145 10.74 11.90 6.27
N GLU A 146 10.62 11.42 5.05
CA GLU A 146 11.11 12.05 3.83
C GLU A 146 10.36 13.35 3.51
N ILE A 147 9.02 13.31 3.61
CA ILE A 147 8.16 14.51 3.48
C ILE A 147 8.51 15.55 4.53
N MET A 148 8.66 15.15 5.79
CA MET A 148 9.01 16.05 6.88
C MET A 148 10.41 16.65 6.71
N ALA A 149 11.39 15.88 6.20
CA ALA A 149 12.73 16.39 5.92
C ALA A 149 12.73 17.37 4.74
N ALA A 150 11.98 17.09 3.67
CA ALA A 150 11.79 18.00 2.55
C ALA A 150 11.09 19.29 2.98
N ALA A 151 10.06 19.20 3.81
CA ALA A 151 9.36 20.36 4.36
C ALA A 151 10.29 21.26 5.18
N GLU A 152 11.10 20.69 6.08
CA GLU A 152 12.10 21.46 6.86
C GLU A 152 13.11 22.16 5.96
N PHE A 153 13.59 21.46 4.91
CA PHE A 153 14.49 22.06 3.93
C PHE A 153 13.84 23.29 3.27
N LEU A 154 12.61 23.19 2.79
CA LEU A 154 11.91 24.28 2.11
C LEU A 154 11.60 25.47 3.05
N MET A 155 11.28 25.20 4.33
CA MET A 155 11.06 26.23 5.34
C MET A 155 12.34 27.03 5.65
N THR A 156 13.52 26.43 5.47
CA THR A 156 14.81 27.03 5.81
C THR A 156 15.58 27.55 4.59
N ALA A 157 15.39 26.95 3.42
CA ALA A 157 16.08 27.31 2.19
C ALA A 157 15.50 28.62 1.57
N ARG A 158 16.37 29.42 0.98
CA ARG A 158 15.97 30.63 0.22
C ARG A 158 15.85 30.29 -1.27
N CYS A 159 15.04 29.32 -1.62
CA CYS A 159 14.75 28.93 -2.99
C CYS A 159 13.29 29.19 -3.32
N ASN A 160 12.99 29.44 -4.60
CA ASN A 160 11.61 29.47 -5.07
C ASN A 160 11.08 28.03 -5.15
N HIS A 161 9.86 27.80 -4.69
CA HIS A 161 9.23 26.49 -4.73
C HIS A 161 7.70 26.61 -4.79
N ALA A 162 7.05 25.55 -5.23
CA ALA A 162 5.60 25.40 -5.19
C ALA A 162 5.09 25.38 -3.74
N THR A 163 3.85 25.80 -3.51
CA THR A 163 3.21 25.56 -2.22
C THR A 163 3.10 24.07 -1.98
N LEU A 164 3.63 23.58 -0.85
CA LEU A 164 3.52 22.19 -0.45
C LEU A 164 2.33 22.02 0.52
N ARG A 165 1.42 21.10 0.20
CA ARG A 165 0.41 20.58 1.12
C ARG A 165 0.87 19.23 1.64
N ILE A 166 0.98 19.10 2.95
CA ILE A 166 1.34 17.84 3.62
C ILE A 166 0.06 17.17 4.09
N GLY A 167 -0.07 15.87 3.81
CA GLY A 167 -1.15 15.04 4.31
C GLY A 167 -0.60 13.72 4.84
N PHE A 168 -0.94 13.34 6.09
CA PHE A 168 -0.65 12.00 6.59
C PHE A 168 -1.94 11.30 6.93
N THR A 169 -2.10 10.08 6.38
CA THR A 169 -3.32 9.29 6.46
C THR A 169 -3.20 8.18 7.52
N PRO A 170 -4.27 7.83 8.23
CA PRO A 170 -4.37 6.61 9.01
C PRO A 170 -4.92 5.46 8.16
N ASP A 171 -4.76 4.21 8.61
CA ASP A 171 -5.50 3.03 8.12
C ASP A 171 -5.36 2.70 6.63
N GLU A 172 -4.26 3.09 5.97
CA GLU A 172 -3.99 2.72 4.58
C GLU A 172 -3.90 1.21 4.42
N GLU A 173 -3.17 0.54 5.29
CA GLU A 173 -2.86 -0.89 5.28
C GLU A 173 -4.08 -1.82 5.38
N ILE A 174 -5.21 -1.27 5.79
CA ILE A 174 -6.51 -1.95 5.78
C ILE A 174 -7.48 -1.37 4.74
N GLY A 175 -6.95 -0.59 3.79
CA GLY A 175 -7.67 -0.03 2.65
C GLY A 175 -8.64 1.09 2.98
N ARG A 176 -8.44 1.82 4.08
CA ARG A 176 -9.32 2.90 4.55
C ARG A 176 -8.64 4.28 4.56
N GLY A 177 -7.37 4.38 4.18
CA GLY A 177 -6.57 5.59 4.31
C GLY A 177 -7.19 6.83 3.68
N ALA A 178 -7.78 6.73 2.50
CA ALA A 178 -8.43 7.87 1.84
C ALA A 178 -9.91 8.06 2.20
N ASP A 179 -10.54 7.20 3.03
CA ASP A 179 -12.00 7.18 3.24
C ASP A 179 -12.59 8.52 3.72
N ARG A 180 -11.86 9.21 4.58
CA ARG A 180 -12.31 10.49 5.18
C ARG A 180 -11.35 11.64 4.88
N PHE A 181 -10.41 11.43 3.93
CA PHE A 181 -9.48 12.48 3.51
C PHE A 181 -10.24 13.65 2.87
N ASN A 182 -10.04 14.86 3.39
CA ASN A 182 -10.74 16.04 2.90
C ASN A 182 -9.99 16.67 1.72
N VAL A 183 -10.15 16.11 0.51
CA VAL A 183 -9.52 16.58 -0.72
C VAL A 183 -9.78 18.06 -0.99
N LYS A 184 -10.99 18.55 -0.70
CA LYS A 184 -11.36 19.96 -0.95
C LYS A 184 -10.58 20.92 -0.07
N ASP A 185 -10.48 20.63 1.22
CA ASP A 185 -9.77 21.51 2.17
C ASP A 185 -8.25 21.28 2.09
N PHE A 186 -7.83 20.09 1.65
CA PHE A 186 -6.43 19.83 1.29
C PHE A 186 -5.95 20.78 0.20
N GLY A 187 -6.75 21.04 -0.82
CA GLY A 187 -6.59 22.15 -1.76
C GLY A 187 -5.32 22.11 -2.60
N ALA A 188 -4.78 20.92 -2.88
CA ALA A 188 -3.70 20.73 -3.84
C ALA A 188 -4.26 20.58 -5.26
N ASP A 189 -3.53 21.08 -6.27
CA ASP A 189 -3.88 20.89 -7.68
C ASP A 189 -3.68 19.44 -8.12
N TYR A 190 -2.65 18.78 -7.57
CA TYR A 190 -2.35 17.36 -7.67
C TYR A 190 -1.45 16.97 -6.50
N ALA A 191 -1.28 15.67 -6.27
CA ALA A 191 -0.43 15.18 -5.19
C ALA A 191 0.41 13.98 -5.65
N TYR A 192 1.33 13.56 -4.78
CA TYR A 192 2.01 12.27 -4.85
C TYR A 192 1.89 11.60 -3.49
N THR A 193 1.55 10.33 -3.46
CA THR A 193 1.87 9.49 -2.30
C THR A 193 3.35 9.13 -2.34
N VAL A 194 4.03 9.21 -1.21
CA VAL A 194 5.43 8.80 -1.06
C VAL A 194 5.40 7.48 -0.30
N ASP A 195 5.01 6.43 -1.02
CA ASP A 195 4.54 5.14 -0.49
C ASP A 195 4.89 3.97 -1.43
N GLY A 196 5.84 4.18 -2.33
CA GLY A 196 6.30 3.16 -3.28
C GLY A 196 7.54 2.41 -2.82
N GLY A 197 8.00 1.49 -3.66
CA GLY A 197 9.12 0.60 -3.38
C GLY A 197 10.50 1.19 -3.68
N ALA A 198 11.28 0.46 -4.49
CA ALA A 198 12.69 0.73 -4.75
C ALA A 198 12.92 2.07 -5.45
N VAL A 199 14.11 2.65 -5.21
CA VAL A 199 14.53 3.94 -5.80
C VAL A 199 14.36 3.98 -7.32
N GLY A 200 13.70 5.04 -7.80
CA GLY A 200 13.41 5.29 -9.20
C GLY A 200 12.06 4.78 -9.66
N GLU A 201 11.34 4.02 -8.86
CA GLU A 201 9.99 3.57 -9.20
C GLU A 201 8.99 4.72 -9.16
N ILE A 202 8.12 4.78 -10.16
CA ILE A 202 6.97 5.67 -10.24
C ILE A 202 5.77 4.86 -10.70
N GLU A 203 4.67 4.99 -9.98
CA GLU A 203 3.51 4.13 -10.14
C GLU A 203 2.27 4.99 -10.32
N TYR A 204 1.58 4.81 -11.42
CA TYR A 204 0.33 5.51 -11.74
C TYR A 204 -0.74 4.57 -12.32
N GLU A 205 -0.48 3.27 -12.20
CA GLU A 205 -1.42 2.20 -12.50
C GLU A 205 -1.48 1.23 -11.32
N ASN A 206 -2.67 0.84 -10.94
CA ASN A 206 -2.92 -0.16 -9.91
C ASN A 206 -3.98 -1.16 -10.38
N PHE A 207 -4.18 -2.25 -9.67
CA PHE A 207 -5.26 -3.17 -10.00
C PHE A 207 -6.64 -2.53 -9.89
N ASN A 208 -7.58 -2.94 -10.78
CA ASN A 208 -8.99 -2.99 -10.45
C ASN A 208 -9.22 -4.18 -9.52
N ALA A 209 -10.06 -4.03 -8.52
CA ALA A 209 -10.21 -4.99 -7.44
C ALA A 209 -11.66 -5.27 -7.08
N ALA A 210 -11.99 -6.54 -6.90
CA ALA A 210 -13.25 -6.97 -6.31
C ALA A 210 -13.02 -8.12 -5.33
N GLY A 211 -13.92 -8.23 -4.35
CA GLY A 211 -14.10 -9.41 -3.53
C GLY A 211 -15.27 -10.23 -4.04
N ALA A 212 -15.16 -11.56 -3.99
CA ALA A 212 -16.28 -12.44 -4.32
C ALA A 212 -16.49 -13.47 -3.21
N THR A 213 -17.75 -13.66 -2.83
CA THR A 213 -18.18 -14.73 -1.91
C THR A 213 -19.11 -15.67 -2.67
N VAL A 214 -18.79 -16.97 -2.62
CA VAL A 214 -19.58 -18.03 -3.25
C VAL A 214 -20.07 -18.97 -2.17
N VAL A 215 -21.37 -19.07 -1.99
CA VAL A 215 -22.00 -19.96 -1.03
C VAL A 215 -22.65 -21.13 -1.76
N PHE A 216 -22.37 -22.36 -1.32
CA PHE A 216 -22.93 -23.57 -1.89
C PHE A 216 -23.84 -24.23 -0.86
N HIS A 217 -25.03 -24.64 -1.30
CA HIS A 217 -26.02 -25.32 -0.49
C HIS A 217 -26.09 -26.80 -0.85
N GLY A 218 -25.97 -27.64 0.17
CA GLY A 218 -26.06 -29.09 0.06
C GLY A 218 -27.25 -29.65 0.80
N ARG A 219 -27.26 -30.96 0.90
CA ARG A 219 -28.26 -31.71 1.67
C ARG A 219 -27.60 -32.90 2.33
N ASN A 220 -27.63 -32.95 3.64
CA ASN A 220 -27.06 -34.04 4.41
C ASN A 220 -28.06 -35.19 4.64
N ILE A 221 -27.55 -36.39 4.75
CA ILE A 221 -28.23 -37.60 5.19
C ILE A 221 -27.20 -38.60 5.67
N HIS A 222 -27.62 -39.60 6.44
CA HIS A 222 -26.72 -40.66 6.87
C HIS A 222 -25.97 -41.31 5.68
N PRO A 223 -24.65 -41.42 5.73
CA PRO A 223 -23.84 -41.86 4.58
C PRO A 223 -24.24 -43.22 4.01
N GLY A 224 -24.65 -44.16 4.87
CA GLY A 224 -25.14 -45.47 4.47
C GLY A 224 -26.44 -45.46 3.66
N SER A 225 -27.19 -44.33 3.63
CA SER A 225 -28.45 -44.14 2.90
C SER A 225 -28.39 -42.99 1.89
N ALA A 226 -27.17 -42.55 1.56
CA ALA A 226 -26.89 -41.29 0.84
C ALA A 226 -27.13 -41.39 -0.69
N LYS A 227 -27.15 -42.58 -1.28
CA LYS A 227 -27.31 -42.76 -2.70
C LYS A 227 -28.53 -42.02 -3.23
N ASP A 228 -28.34 -41.16 -4.24
CA ASP A 228 -29.34 -40.34 -4.93
C ASP A 228 -30.11 -39.34 -3.99
N LYS A 229 -29.57 -39.09 -2.79
CA LYS A 229 -30.19 -38.20 -1.80
C LYS A 229 -29.23 -37.12 -1.25
N MET A 230 -28.01 -37.50 -0.93
CA MET A 230 -27.02 -36.55 -0.41
C MET A 230 -26.53 -35.62 -1.54
N ILE A 231 -26.40 -34.35 -1.21
CA ILE A 231 -25.73 -33.36 -2.01
C ILE A 231 -24.65 -32.77 -1.10
N ASN A 232 -23.39 -33.04 -1.41
CA ASN A 232 -22.30 -32.52 -0.60
C ASN A 232 -21.79 -31.20 -1.20
N SER A 233 -22.05 -30.11 -0.49
CA SER A 233 -21.67 -28.77 -0.91
C SER A 233 -20.15 -28.58 -1.12
N GLN A 234 -19.33 -29.34 -0.36
CA GLN A 234 -17.86 -29.27 -0.48
C GLN A 234 -17.38 -29.77 -1.86
N TYR A 235 -17.97 -30.84 -2.38
CA TYR A 235 -17.64 -31.33 -3.74
C TYR A 235 -18.05 -30.34 -4.81
N ILE A 236 -19.15 -29.64 -4.62
CA ILE A 236 -19.62 -28.60 -5.54
C ILE A 236 -18.67 -27.40 -5.49
N ALA A 237 -18.22 -27.00 -4.31
CA ALA A 237 -17.22 -25.92 -4.14
C ALA A 237 -15.88 -26.26 -4.84
N MET A 238 -15.41 -27.49 -4.72
CA MET A 238 -14.20 -27.95 -5.43
C MET A 238 -14.40 -27.94 -6.96
N GLU A 239 -15.59 -28.34 -7.43
CA GLU A 239 -15.91 -28.29 -8.85
C GLU A 239 -15.93 -26.85 -9.36
N PHE A 240 -16.56 -25.91 -8.63
CA PHE A 240 -16.55 -24.49 -8.96
C PHE A 240 -15.12 -23.98 -9.12
N GLN A 241 -14.24 -24.23 -8.13
CA GLN A 241 -12.83 -23.82 -8.19
C GLN A 241 -12.11 -24.43 -9.41
N SER A 242 -12.42 -25.68 -9.77
CA SER A 242 -11.79 -26.35 -10.89
C SER A 242 -12.19 -25.82 -12.27
N LEU A 243 -13.28 -25.09 -12.36
CA LEU A 243 -13.77 -24.46 -13.59
C LEU A 243 -13.19 -23.07 -13.84
N LEU A 244 -12.55 -22.46 -12.83
CA LEU A 244 -11.82 -21.20 -13.00
C LEU A 244 -10.45 -21.46 -13.66
N PRO A 245 -9.89 -20.49 -14.40
CA PRO A 245 -8.61 -20.64 -15.10
C PRO A 245 -7.45 -20.97 -14.15
N VAL A 246 -6.80 -22.12 -14.36
CA VAL A 246 -5.73 -22.62 -13.48
C VAL A 246 -4.51 -21.71 -13.43
N ASN A 247 -4.19 -21.07 -14.56
CA ASN A 247 -3.03 -20.18 -14.72
C ASN A 247 -3.27 -18.73 -14.27
N GLN A 248 -4.48 -18.38 -13.88
CA GLN A 248 -4.81 -17.04 -13.37
C GLN A 248 -4.90 -17.05 -11.83
N LYS A 249 -3.79 -17.37 -11.19
CA LYS A 249 -3.60 -17.34 -9.74
C LYS A 249 -2.38 -16.51 -9.39
N PRO A 250 -2.27 -15.96 -8.19
CA PRO A 250 -1.09 -15.16 -7.79
C PRO A 250 0.24 -15.86 -8.05
N GLU A 251 0.31 -17.17 -7.77
CA GLU A 251 1.54 -17.98 -7.94
C GLU A 251 1.97 -18.17 -9.41
N TYR A 252 1.15 -17.77 -10.38
CA TYR A 252 1.43 -17.91 -11.83
C TYR A 252 1.37 -16.58 -12.59
N THR A 253 1.24 -15.45 -11.89
CA THR A 253 1.04 -14.15 -12.53
C THR A 253 2.03 -13.10 -12.02
N GLU A 254 2.47 -12.21 -12.93
CA GLU A 254 3.40 -11.13 -12.66
C GLU A 254 3.03 -9.86 -13.44
N GLY A 255 3.65 -8.72 -13.13
CA GLY A 255 3.47 -7.46 -13.83
C GLY A 255 1.98 -7.07 -13.95
N TYR A 256 1.49 -6.94 -15.16
CA TYR A 256 0.11 -6.54 -15.47
C TYR A 256 -0.91 -7.70 -15.47
N GLU A 257 -0.47 -8.92 -15.24
CA GLU A 257 -1.35 -10.09 -15.27
C GLU A 257 -2.27 -10.15 -14.07
N GLY A 258 -3.58 -10.26 -14.33
CA GLY A 258 -4.61 -10.37 -13.31
C GLY A 258 -4.85 -11.80 -12.86
N PHE A 259 -5.56 -11.96 -11.72
CA PHE A 259 -5.79 -13.27 -11.11
C PHE A 259 -7.13 -13.38 -10.37
N PHE A 260 -7.49 -14.63 -10.08
CA PHE A 260 -8.43 -15.04 -9.03
C PHE A 260 -7.61 -15.64 -7.89
N HIS A 261 -7.77 -15.15 -6.68
CA HIS A 261 -7.13 -15.72 -5.52
C HIS A 261 -8.19 -16.20 -4.51
N LEU A 262 -8.24 -17.51 -4.32
CA LEU A 262 -9.04 -18.10 -3.25
C LEU A 262 -8.34 -17.83 -1.92
N THR A 263 -8.90 -16.94 -1.11
CA THR A 263 -8.31 -16.51 0.16
C THR A 263 -8.79 -17.34 1.34
N ASP A 264 -10.00 -17.86 1.24
CA ASP A 264 -10.59 -18.67 2.33
C ASP A 264 -11.58 -19.69 1.78
N MET A 265 -11.61 -20.87 2.43
CA MET A 265 -12.51 -21.96 2.13
C MET A 265 -12.95 -22.62 3.42
N GLU A 266 -14.24 -22.57 3.69
CA GLU A 266 -14.87 -23.25 4.82
C GLU A 266 -16.04 -24.09 4.36
N GLY A 267 -16.34 -25.20 5.05
CA GLY A 267 -17.53 -25.96 4.65
C GLY A 267 -17.77 -27.27 5.36
N GLU A 268 -19.01 -27.68 5.24
CA GLU A 268 -19.56 -28.98 5.64
C GLU A 268 -20.50 -29.52 4.55
N VAL A 269 -21.17 -30.66 4.78
CA VAL A 269 -22.03 -31.26 3.75
C VAL A 269 -23.16 -30.35 3.31
N GLU A 270 -23.77 -29.59 4.24
CA GLU A 270 -24.95 -28.76 3.94
C GLU A 270 -24.61 -27.38 3.42
N LYS A 271 -23.43 -26.83 3.77
CA LYS A 271 -23.01 -25.48 3.36
C LYS A 271 -21.50 -25.39 3.21
N SER A 272 -21.04 -24.78 2.12
CA SER A 272 -19.65 -24.40 1.94
C SER A 272 -19.56 -22.96 1.43
N THR A 273 -18.50 -22.28 1.82
CA THR A 273 -18.26 -20.89 1.39
C THR A 273 -16.83 -20.79 0.85
N LEU A 274 -16.68 -20.17 -0.31
CA LEU A 274 -15.38 -19.77 -0.88
C LEU A 274 -15.32 -18.25 -0.92
N ARG A 275 -14.18 -17.67 -0.52
CA ARG A 275 -13.91 -16.24 -0.62
C ARG A 275 -12.75 -16.00 -1.56
N TYR A 276 -12.96 -15.07 -2.49
CA TYR A 276 -11.97 -14.71 -3.51
C TYR A 276 -11.68 -13.22 -3.48
N ILE A 277 -10.47 -12.88 -3.88
CA ILE A 277 -10.15 -11.56 -4.44
C ILE A 277 -9.89 -11.69 -5.94
N ILE A 278 -10.41 -10.74 -6.71
CA ILE A 278 -10.27 -10.65 -8.17
C ILE A 278 -9.46 -9.40 -8.47
N ARG A 279 -8.44 -9.54 -9.32
CA ARG A 279 -7.54 -8.44 -9.68
C ARG A 279 -7.25 -8.45 -11.18
N ASP A 280 -7.26 -7.26 -11.80
CA ASP A 280 -6.70 -7.04 -13.13
C ASP A 280 -6.43 -5.54 -13.35
N HIS A 281 -5.34 -5.19 -14.03
CA HIS A 281 -5.06 -3.79 -14.40
C HIS A 281 -5.98 -3.30 -15.52
N ASP A 282 -6.32 -4.16 -16.45
CA ASP A 282 -7.22 -3.85 -17.56
C ASP A 282 -8.68 -4.00 -17.13
N MET A 283 -9.47 -2.93 -17.28
CA MET A 283 -10.87 -2.93 -16.88
C MET A 283 -11.71 -3.97 -17.64
N ALA A 284 -11.46 -4.17 -18.93
CA ALA A 284 -12.23 -5.14 -19.72
C ALA A 284 -11.94 -6.58 -19.24
N LYS A 285 -10.67 -6.91 -18.99
CA LYS A 285 -10.26 -8.21 -18.43
C LYS A 285 -10.76 -8.41 -16.99
N PHE A 286 -10.86 -7.32 -16.21
CA PHE A 286 -11.43 -7.38 -14.87
C PHE A 286 -12.92 -7.74 -14.93
N GLU A 287 -13.69 -7.10 -15.82
CA GLU A 287 -15.10 -7.44 -16.05
C GLU A 287 -15.29 -8.85 -16.63
N GLU A 288 -14.39 -9.28 -17.54
CA GLU A 288 -14.37 -10.67 -18.04
C GLU A 288 -14.17 -11.68 -16.90
N LYS A 289 -13.30 -11.38 -15.91
CA LYS A 289 -13.09 -12.25 -14.74
C LYS A 289 -14.35 -12.36 -13.88
N LYS A 290 -15.03 -11.24 -13.61
CA LYS A 290 -16.29 -11.26 -12.87
C LYS A 290 -17.36 -12.09 -13.61
N SER A 291 -17.49 -11.84 -14.91
CA SER A 291 -18.42 -12.58 -15.77
C SER A 291 -18.10 -14.09 -15.84
N ALA A 292 -16.83 -14.46 -15.81
CA ALA A 292 -16.43 -15.87 -15.76
C ALA A 292 -16.93 -16.56 -14.48
N MET A 293 -16.83 -15.91 -13.32
CA MET A 293 -17.39 -16.44 -12.07
C MET A 293 -18.91 -16.58 -12.14
N GLU A 294 -19.61 -15.60 -12.71
CA GLU A 294 -21.07 -15.65 -12.92
C GLU A 294 -21.47 -16.83 -13.80
N LEU A 295 -20.75 -17.05 -14.90
CA LEU A 295 -21.00 -18.17 -15.81
C LEU A 295 -20.78 -19.52 -15.12
N VAL A 296 -19.75 -19.65 -14.28
CA VAL A 296 -19.51 -20.86 -13.49
C VAL A 296 -20.61 -21.08 -12.46
N ALA A 297 -21.06 -20.02 -11.76
CA ALA A 297 -22.19 -20.11 -10.83
C ALA A 297 -23.48 -20.55 -11.52
N ASP A 298 -23.76 -20.00 -12.69
CA ASP A 298 -24.89 -20.40 -13.51
C ASP A 298 -24.80 -21.87 -13.97
N PHE A 299 -23.61 -22.33 -14.37
CA PHE A 299 -23.38 -23.71 -14.73
C PHE A 299 -23.67 -24.65 -13.54
N ILE A 300 -23.15 -24.34 -12.35
CA ILE A 300 -23.41 -25.11 -11.13
C ILE A 300 -24.91 -25.17 -10.82
N ASN A 301 -25.61 -24.04 -10.90
CA ASN A 301 -27.06 -23.98 -10.67
C ASN A 301 -27.88 -24.80 -11.70
N ARG A 302 -27.45 -24.82 -12.95
CA ARG A 302 -28.10 -25.67 -13.99
C ARG A 302 -27.85 -27.15 -13.75
N LYS A 303 -26.67 -27.51 -13.25
CA LYS A 303 -26.28 -28.90 -13.01
C LYS A 303 -26.92 -29.50 -11.75
N TYR A 304 -26.94 -28.75 -10.66
CA TYR A 304 -27.34 -29.25 -9.34
C TYR A 304 -28.71 -28.74 -8.87
N GLY A 305 -29.28 -27.76 -9.54
CA GLY A 305 -30.54 -27.11 -9.20
C GLY A 305 -30.37 -25.64 -8.82
N VAL A 306 -31.39 -24.86 -9.10
CA VAL A 306 -31.43 -23.41 -8.79
C VAL A 306 -31.27 -23.21 -7.28
N GLY A 307 -30.42 -22.27 -6.89
CA GLY A 307 -30.13 -21.93 -5.48
C GLY A 307 -29.06 -22.82 -4.84
N THR A 308 -28.41 -23.71 -5.61
CA THR A 308 -27.28 -24.50 -5.11
C THR A 308 -26.02 -23.64 -4.94
N CYS A 309 -25.84 -22.64 -5.82
CA CYS A 309 -24.68 -21.71 -5.80
C CYS A 309 -25.17 -20.27 -5.77
N GLU A 310 -24.78 -19.53 -4.75
CA GLU A 310 -25.05 -18.11 -4.60
C GLU A 310 -23.73 -17.35 -4.70
N LEU A 311 -23.58 -16.49 -5.73
CA LEU A 311 -22.42 -15.67 -5.95
C LEU A 311 -22.73 -14.21 -5.61
N THR A 312 -21.87 -13.59 -4.81
CA THR A 312 -21.88 -12.14 -4.55
C THR A 312 -20.53 -11.56 -4.91
N ILE A 313 -20.48 -10.58 -5.81
CA ILE A 313 -19.26 -9.84 -6.16
C ILE A 313 -19.43 -8.38 -5.72
N ARG A 314 -18.39 -7.81 -5.12
CA ARG A 314 -18.35 -6.40 -4.70
C ARG A 314 -17.04 -5.79 -5.14
N ASP A 315 -17.12 -4.71 -5.94
CA ASP A 315 -15.96 -3.93 -6.32
C ASP A 315 -15.40 -3.18 -5.10
N SER A 316 -14.08 -3.09 -5.01
CA SER A 316 -13.37 -2.45 -3.89
C SER A 316 -12.73 -1.14 -4.31
N TYR A 317 -11.91 -1.16 -5.36
CA TYR A 317 -11.24 0.01 -5.93
C TYR A 317 -10.91 -0.23 -7.40
N PHE A 318 -10.51 0.84 -8.10
CA PHE A 318 -10.22 0.79 -9.53
C PHE A 318 -8.85 1.38 -9.84
N ASN A 319 -8.33 1.08 -11.05
CA ASN A 319 -7.08 1.59 -11.56
C ASN A 319 -7.13 3.11 -11.72
N MET A 320 -6.20 3.83 -11.10
CA MET A 320 -6.13 5.30 -11.15
C MET A 320 -5.70 5.86 -12.51
N LYS A 321 -5.17 5.03 -13.40
CA LYS A 321 -4.61 5.45 -14.71
C LYS A 321 -5.49 6.42 -15.45
N GLN A 322 -6.80 6.15 -15.54
CA GLN A 322 -7.74 7.03 -16.24
C GLN A 322 -7.84 8.46 -15.68
N HIS A 323 -7.48 8.65 -14.40
CA HIS A 323 -7.45 9.95 -13.76
C HIS A 323 -6.07 10.63 -13.89
N ILE A 324 -5.02 9.86 -14.13
CA ILE A 324 -3.67 10.36 -14.32
C ILE A 324 -3.39 10.70 -15.80
N GLU A 325 -3.90 9.91 -16.75
CA GLU A 325 -3.69 10.15 -18.19
C GLU A 325 -4.00 11.59 -18.66
N PRO A 326 -5.08 12.25 -18.21
CA PRO A 326 -5.35 13.64 -18.60
C PRO A 326 -4.32 14.66 -18.09
N VAL A 327 -3.53 14.28 -17.09
CA VAL A 327 -2.56 15.16 -16.41
C VAL A 327 -1.15 14.54 -16.36
N MET A 328 -0.76 13.81 -17.41
CA MET A 328 0.55 13.11 -17.50
C MET A 328 1.76 14.00 -17.23
N PHE A 329 1.62 15.32 -17.32
CA PHE A 329 2.69 16.25 -16.97
C PHE A 329 3.20 16.07 -15.52
N ILE A 330 2.37 15.56 -14.60
CA ILE A 330 2.81 15.27 -13.22
C ILE A 330 3.79 14.09 -13.18
N ILE A 331 3.57 13.08 -14.03
CA ILE A 331 4.48 11.94 -14.20
C ILE A 331 5.78 12.38 -14.87
N ASP A 332 5.68 13.19 -15.95
CA ASP A 332 6.85 13.72 -16.67
C ASP A 332 7.70 14.59 -15.75
N ARG A 333 7.07 15.40 -14.89
CA ARG A 333 7.75 16.21 -13.87
C ARG A 333 8.51 15.32 -12.88
N ALA A 334 7.86 14.31 -12.30
CA ALA A 334 8.52 13.41 -11.37
C ALA A 334 9.70 12.68 -12.01
N LYS A 335 9.56 12.20 -13.25
CA LYS A 335 10.67 11.59 -14.03
C LYS A 335 11.82 12.57 -14.31
N ALA A 336 11.50 13.83 -14.61
CA ALA A 336 12.52 14.86 -14.82
C ALA A 336 13.28 15.15 -13.52
N ALA A 337 12.57 15.27 -12.40
CA ALA A 337 13.17 15.46 -11.08
C ALA A 337 14.03 14.25 -10.67
N MET A 338 13.56 13.01 -10.90
CA MET A 338 14.35 11.79 -10.67
C MET A 338 15.69 11.87 -11.43
N LYS A 339 15.66 12.18 -12.72
CA LYS A 339 16.89 12.32 -13.52
C LYS A 339 17.81 13.45 -13.02
N ALA A 340 17.24 14.56 -12.60
CA ALA A 340 18.01 15.70 -12.07
C ALA A 340 18.78 15.33 -10.79
N VAL A 341 18.23 14.44 -9.96
CA VAL A 341 18.89 13.96 -8.75
C VAL A 341 19.68 12.64 -8.96
N GLY A 342 19.83 12.20 -10.20
CA GLY A 342 20.67 11.03 -10.55
C GLY A 342 19.95 9.68 -10.39
N MET A 343 18.61 9.67 -10.34
CA MET A 343 17.80 8.44 -10.36
C MET A 343 17.37 8.11 -11.79
N GLU A 344 17.35 6.82 -12.14
CA GLU A 344 16.76 6.35 -13.39
C GLU A 344 15.27 6.01 -13.17
N PRO A 345 14.33 6.74 -13.82
CA PRO A 345 12.90 6.48 -13.65
C PRO A 345 12.48 5.12 -14.20
N LYS A 346 11.68 4.39 -13.44
CA LYS A 346 11.08 3.10 -13.81
C LYS A 346 9.58 3.16 -13.57
N GLU A 347 8.80 2.97 -14.62
CA GLU A 347 7.34 2.86 -14.46
C GLU A 347 6.99 1.45 -14.03
N MET A 348 6.34 1.32 -12.89
CA MET A 348 5.91 0.03 -12.34
C MET A 348 4.41 0.02 -12.09
N PRO A 349 3.71 -1.10 -12.35
CA PRO A 349 2.31 -1.24 -11.97
C PRO A 349 2.21 -1.72 -10.52
N ILE A 350 1.35 -1.08 -9.73
CA ILE A 350 1.02 -1.55 -8.38
C ILE A 350 0.14 -2.79 -8.48
N ARG A 351 0.54 -3.90 -7.86
CA ARG A 351 -0.25 -5.14 -7.80
C ARG A 351 -1.19 -5.20 -6.58
N GLY A 352 -1.64 -4.05 -6.13
CA GLY A 352 -2.52 -3.84 -4.98
C GLY A 352 -3.37 -2.60 -5.15
N GLY A 353 -3.85 -2.06 -4.05
CA GLY A 353 -4.45 -0.74 -3.93
C GLY A 353 -3.44 0.26 -3.36
N THR A 354 -3.83 1.52 -3.27
CA THR A 354 -3.08 2.60 -2.63
C THR A 354 -4.03 3.77 -2.36
N ASP A 355 -3.73 4.57 -1.36
CA ASP A 355 -4.45 5.82 -1.10
C ASP A 355 -4.47 6.73 -2.33
N GLY A 356 -3.38 6.79 -3.09
CA GLY A 356 -3.28 7.57 -4.31
C GLY A 356 -4.33 7.21 -5.37
N ALA A 357 -4.67 5.92 -5.48
CA ALA A 357 -5.74 5.49 -6.38
C ALA A 357 -7.10 6.05 -5.94
N ARG A 358 -7.44 5.95 -4.66
CA ARG A 358 -8.72 6.46 -4.14
C ARG A 358 -8.80 7.98 -4.20
N LEU A 359 -7.73 8.68 -3.83
CA LEU A 359 -7.62 10.14 -3.93
C LEU A 359 -7.81 10.62 -5.37
N SER A 360 -7.26 9.89 -6.35
CA SER A 360 -7.45 10.18 -7.78
C SER A 360 -8.92 10.11 -8.19
N TYR A 361 -9.66 9.11 -7.69
CA TYR A 361 -11.12 9.03 -7.90
C TYR A 361 -11.92 10.09 -7.16
N MET A 362 -11.37 10.63 -6.06
CA MET A 362 -11.97 11.76 -5.33
C MET A 362 -11.67 13.13 -5.97
N GLY A 363 -10.94 13.15 -7.10
CA GLY A 363 -10.64 14.36 -7.87
C GLY A 363 -9.27 14.99 -7.59
N LEU A 364 -8.39 14.29 -6.85
CA LEU A 364 -7.01 14.67 -6.62
C LEU A 364 -6.07 13.69 -7.34
N PRO A 365 -5.59 13.97 -8.56
CA PRO A 365 -4.64 13.09 -9.23
C PRO A 365 -3.41 12.85 -8.35
N CYS A 366 -3.14 11.58 -8.01
CA CYS A 366 -2.16 11.26 -6.98
C CYS A 366 -1.43 9.94 -7.29
N PRO A 367 -0.40 9.94 -8.17
CA PRO A 367 0.46 8.79 -8.39
C PRO A 367 1.41 8.56 -7.20
N ASN A 368 1.99 7.34 -7.11
CA ASN A 368 2.97 7.00 -6.10
C ASN A 368 4.41 7.32 -6.54
N LEU A 369 5.21 7.79 -5.60
CA LEU A 369 6.67 7.87 -5.65
C LEU A 369 7.28 6.84 -4.71
N CYS A 370 8.49 6.37 -5.05
CA CYS A 370 9.27 5.44 -4.23
C CYS A 370 9.72 6.04 -2.90
N THR A 371 9.90 5.18 -1.89
CA THR A 371 10.54 5.49 -0.59
C THR A 371 11.94 4.91 -0.47
N GLY A 372 12.28 3.91 -1.27
CA GLY A 372 13.54 3.16 -1.18
C GLY A 372 13.49 1.95 -0.23
N GLY A 373 12.34 1.68 0.40
CA GLY A 373 12.13 0.52 1.26
C GLY A 373 11.96 -0.78 0.46
N GLU A 374 12.17 -1.90 1.14
CA GLU A 374 12.14 -3.25 0.56
C GLU A 374 11.59 -4.28 1.55
N ASN A 375 10.99 -5.35 1.04
CA ASN A 375 10.47 -6.48 1.81
C ASN A 375 9.36 -6.09 2.80
N PHE A 376 8.48 -5.19 2.42
CA PHE A 376 7.39 -4.66 3.23
C PHE A 376 6.50 -5.75 3.85
N HIS A 377 5.71 -5.40 4.88
CA HIS A 377 4.77 -6.26 5.60
C HIS A 377 5.41 -7.46 6.32
N GLY A 378 6.73 -7.48 6.45
CA GLY A 378 7.43 -8.62 7.04
C GLY A 378 8.61 -8.25 7.93
N ARG A 379 9.05 -9.24 8.72
CA ARG A 379 10.17 -9.09 9.67
C ARG A 379 11.56 -8.94 9.01
N PHE A 380 11.64 -9.07 7.70
CA PHE A 380 12.85 -8.87 6.90
C PHE A 380 12.81 -7.58 6.08
N GLU A 381 11.93 -6.68 6.44
CA GLU A 381 11.83 -5.34 5.91
C GLU A 381 13.11 -4.55 6.20
N TYR A 382 13.56 -3.77 5.23
CA TYR A 382 14.73 -2.92 5.38
C TYR A 382 14.65 -1.68 4.48
N ILE A 383 15.43 -0.65 4.82
CA ILE A 383 15.57 0.54 4.00
C ILE A 383 17.02 1.04 4.02
N PRO A 384 17.63 1.36 2.86
CA PRO A 384 18.95 1.99 2.81
C PRO A 384 18.89 3.47 3.21
N VAL A 385 19.83 3.88 4.05
CA VAL A 385 20.00 5.28 4.49
C VAL A 385 20.17 6.21 3.29
N GLU A 386 21.05 5.83 2.35
CA GLU A 386 21.38 6.63 1.16
C GLU A 386 20.17 6.81 0.24
N ASP A 387 19.26 5.83 0.21
CA ASP A 387 18.04 5.90 -0.59
C ASP A 387 17.07 6.91 0.01
N MET A 388 16.82 6.89 1.31
CA MET A 388 16.00 7.90 1.99
C MET A 388 16.53 9.33 1.74
N GLU A 389 17.85 9.54 1.85
CA GLU A 389 18.47 10.84 1.57
C GLU A 389 18.27 11.27 0.11
N GLN A 390 18.23 10.31 -0.81
CA GLN A 390 18.00 10.56 -2.23
C GLN A 390 16.54 10.90 -2.52
N ILE A 391 15.58 10.25 -1.84
CA ILE A 391 14.16 10.58 -1.95
C ILE A 391 13.90 12.01 -1.44
N VAL A 392 14.47 12.42 -0.32
CA VAL A 392 14.35 13.82 0.13
C VAL A 392 14.78 14.81 -0.95
N LYS A 393 15.90 14.53 -1.66
CA LYS A 393 16.35 15.37 -2.77
C LYS A 393 15.35 15.36 -3.95
N LEU A 394 14.76 14.21 -4.25
CA LEU A 394 13.71 14.10 -5.26
C LEU A 394 12.48 14.95 -4.91
N LEU A 395 11.97 14.86 -3.69
CA LEU A 395 10.82 15.65 -3.25
C LEU A 395 11.08 17.16 -3.32
N VAL A 396 12.27 17.58 -2.88
CA VAL A 396 12.70 18.99 -3.01
C VAL A 396 12.79 19.40 -4.47
N GLU A 397 13.36 18.58 -5.35
CA GLU A 397 13.47 18.88 -6.78
C GLU A 397 12.11 19.02 -7.46
N ILE A 398 11.15 18.13 -7.15
CA ILE A 398 9.76 18.22 -7.66
C ILE A 398 9.14 19.59 -7.31
N LEU A 399 9.35 20.04 -6.08
CA LEU A 399 8.74 21.27 -5.56
C LEU A 399 9.44 22.54 -6.06
N THR A 400 10.76 22.50 -6.28
CA THR A 400 11.55 23.64 -6.74
C THR A 400 11.59 23.80 -8.27
N SER A 401 11.38 22.71 -9.01
CA SER A 401 11.28 22.70 -10.48
C SER A 401 9.86 22.85 -11.02
N ALA A 402 8.91 23.28 -10.19
CA ALA A 402 7.49 23.39 -10.52
C ALA A 402 7.11 24.55 -11.47
N ASN A 403 8.08 25.14 -12.19
CA ASN A 403 7.87 26.23 -13.15
C ASN A 403 7.17 25.81 -14.43
#